data_dbcd1c356ce97e91f052632f77034233
#
_entry.id   dbcd1c356ce97e91f052632f77034233
#
_cell.length_a   1.000
_cell.length_b   1.000
_cell.length_c   1.000
_cell.angle_alpha   90.00
_cell.angle_beta   90.00
_cell.angle_gamma   90.00
#
_symmetry.space_group_name_H-M   'P 1'
#
loop_
_entity.id
_entity.type
_entity.pdbx_description
1 polymer ?
#
loop_
_entity_poly.entity_id
_entity_poly.type
_entity_poly.pdbx_seq_one_letter_code
_entity_poly.pdbx_strand_id
1 'polypeptide(L)'
;MSPFRSAAAGALLFALAAGHAPGQAWAAPRDLAEKRMVATVRAEHERNVKLLENLVKVNSGTMNFQGVEQVGRMMRAELEPLGFSVRWVSMERAGRAGHLIAEHKGNGRGKRMLLIGHLDTVFEPDSPFQGWKRDGEVAEGPGVGDDKGGMVVIVAALRAMQAAGTLKDADIVVVLTGDEESAGTPLSVSRGDLIAAGKASDVALDFEGLSRDAAGRDIGAIARRSANSWTLKARAASGHSSGVCMEGPGCGAVYELTRILDEFRRELPEPNLTCNVGLLLGGASASINDGETGGQATGKSNIIPAEAIAVGDIRTLSNEQEARVRARMQAIVARHLPKTEATLSFDESGYPPMAPTEGNKALLARLNAVNRTLDLPEMPQGDPASRGAGDISFVAFVDGLVGLGVAGEGSHAPGETADLKSLDVQAMRAALLMTRLSKEPRPR
;
A
#
# COMPACT_ATOMS: atom_id res chain seq x y z
N MET A 1 -12.93 72.89 -47.91
CA MET A 1 -13.23 71.77 -48.80
C MET A 1 -12.47 70.56 -48.29
N SER A 2 -13.16 69.68 -47.60
CA SER A 2 -12.60 68.48 -47.02
C SER A 2 -13.43 67.31 -47.52
N PRO A 3 -12.91 66.15 -47.89
CA PRO A 3 -13.76 64.97 -47.99
C PRO A 3 -13.50 64.00 -46.84
N PHE A 4 -14.58 63.53 -46.27
CA PHE A 4 -14.72 62.41 -45.34
C PHE A 4 -14.15 61.11 -45.92
N ARG A 5 -13.39 60.37 -45.11
CA ARG A 5 -13.13 58.94 -45.35
C ARG A 5 -13.79 58.10 -44.27
N SER A 6 -14.72 57.28 -44.67
CA SER A 6 -15.38 56.24 -43.88
C SER A 6 -14.39 55.15 -43.54
N ALA A 7 -14.25 54.79 -42.25
CA ALA A 7 -13.60 53.57 -41.80
C ALA A 7 -14.67 52.53 -41.49
N ALA A 8 -14.66 51.46 -42.22
CA ALA A 8 -15.45 50.25 -41.93
C ALA A 8 -14.83 49.48 -40.79
N ALA A 9 -15.53 49.34 -39.67
CA ALA A 9 -15.17 48.48 -38.56
C ALA A 9 -15.58 47.02 -38.86
N GLY A 10 -14.60 46.18 -39.13
CA GLY A 10 -14.79 44.74 -39.18
C GLY A 10 -14.85 44.18 -37.77
N ALA A 11 -16.02 43.69 -37.37
CA ALA A 11 -16.21 42.93 -36.14
C ALA A 11 -15.67 41.53 -36.30
N LEU A 12 -14.51 41.22 -35.71
CA LEU A 12 -14.02 39.85 -35.52
C LEU A 12 -14.84 39.20 -34.36
N LEU A 13 -15.73 38.29 -34.71
CA LEU A 13 -16.32 37.37 -33.74
C LEU A 13 -15.27 36.34 -33.29
N PHE A 14 -14.68 36.54 -32.12
CA PHE A 14 -13.96 35.49 -31.41
C PHE A 14 -15.00 34.52 -30.84
N ALA A 15 -15.12 33.35 -31.45
CA ALA A 15 -15.79 32.23 -30.82
C ALA A 15 -14.92 31.70 -29.66
N LEU A 16 -15.28 32.12 -28.44
CA LEU A 16 -14.75 31.52 -27.22
C LEU A 16 -15.25 30.06 -27.17
N ALA A 17 -14.40 29.13 -27.60
CA ALA A 17 -14.57 27.74 -27.24
C ALA A 17 -14.35 27.65 -25.72
N ALA A 18 -15.43 27.61 -24.94
CA ALA A 18 -15.39 27.32 -23.52
C ALA A 18 -14.92 25.87 -23.35
N GLY A 19 -13.61 25.70 -23.29
CA GLY A 19 -13.01 24.45 -22.85
C GLY A 19 -13.47 24.21 -21.41
N HIS A 20 -14.36 23.26 -21.19
CA HIS A 20 -14.76 22.84 -19.87
C HIS A 20 -13.50 22.32 -19.16
N ALA A 21 -13.05 22.99 -18.11
CA ALA A 21 -11.99 22.49 -17.25
C ALA A 21 -12.42 21.10 -16.74
N PRO A 22 -11.54 20.07 -16.80
CA PRO A 22 -11.90 18.69 -16.42
C PRO A 22 -12.50 18.58 -15.00
N GLY A 23 -12.22 19.51 -14.11
CA GLY A 23 -12.79 19.54 -12.76
C GLY A 23 -14.29 19.83 -12.66
N GLN A 24 -14.89 20.56 -13.61
CA GLN A 24 -16.32 20.89 -13.54
C GLN A 24 -17.24 19.71 -13.87
N ALA A 25 -16.82 18.84 -14.80
CA ALA A 25 -17.60 17.64 -15.15
C ALA A 25 -17.68 16.63 -13.99
N TRP A 26 -16.63 16.59 -13.14
CA TRP A 26 -16.56 15.69 -11.99
C TRP A 26 -17.42 16.13 -10.80
N ALA A 27 -17.72 17.41 -10.68
CA ALA A 27 -18.54 17.97 -9.60
C ALA A 27 -20.03 18.11 -9.98
N ALA A 28 -20.45 17.61 -11.14
CA ALA A 28 -21.83 17.66 -11.57
C ALA A 28 -22.76 16.87 -10.64
N PRO A 29 -24.04 17.29 -10.49
CA PRO A 29 -25.04 16.52 -9.76
C PRO A 29 -25.14 15.09 -10.32
N ARG A 30 -25.50 14.12 -9.45
CA ARG A 30 -25.67 12.72 -9.83
C ARG A 30 -26.63 12.56 -11.01
N ASP A 31 -26.17 11.92 -12.06
CA ASP A 31 -27.02 11.46 -13.16
C ASP A 31 -27.88 10.25 -12.72
N LEU A 32 -28.72 9.74 -13.61
CA LEU A 32 -29.63 8.63 -13.29
C LEU A 32 -28.87 7.35 -12.92
N ALA A 33 -27.75 7.09 -13.59
CA ALA A 33 -26.91 5.91 -13.31
C ALA A 33 -26.23 6.03 -11.92
N GLU A 34 -25.68 7.20 -11.59
CA GLU A 34 -25.08 7.46 -10.29
C GLU A 34 -26.10 7.38 -9.15
N LYS A 35 -27.32 7.92 -9.34
CA LYS A 35 -28.42 7.75 -8.38
C LYS A 35 -28.75 6.28 -8.15
N ARG A 36 -28.77 5.47 -9.23
CA ARG A 36 -29.03 4.03 -9.14
C ARG A 36 -27.91 3.31 -8.40
N MET A 37 -26.64 3.65 -8.65
CA MET A 37 -25.51 3.07 -7.91
C MET A 37 -25.63 3.32 -6.41
N VAL A 38 -25.89 4.57 -6.00
CA VAL A 38 -26.08 4.93 -4.58
C VAL A 38 -27.26 4.15 -3.96
N ALA A 39 -28.38 4.05 -4.67
CA ALA A 39 -29.55 3.31 -4.20
C ALA A 39 -29.24 1.80 -4.05
N THR A 40 -28.49 1.22 -4.99
CA THR A 40 -28.09 -0.21 -4.95
C THR A 40 -27.18 -0.50 -3.75
N VAL A 41 -26.14 0.30 -3.53
CA VAL A 41 -25.24 0.12 -2.39
C VAL A 41 -26.02 0.12 -1.07
N ARG A 42 -26.89 1.12 -0.87
CA ARG A 42 -27.72 1.22 0.33
C ARG A 42 -28.69 0.06 0.50
N ALA A 43 -29.30 -0.41 -0.59
CA ALA A 43 -30.23 -1.53 -0.56
C ALA A 43 -29.55 -2.87 -0.28
N GLU A 44 -28.27 -3.00 -0.64
CA GLU A 44 -27.47 -4.23 -0.45
C GLU A 44 -26.60 -4.21 0.82
N HIS A 45 -26.75 -3.23 1.71
CA HIS A 45 -25.94 -3.09 2.92
C HIS A 45 -25.79 -4.41 3.69
N GLU A 46 -26.89 -5.04 4.11
CA GLU A 46 -26.85 -6.27 4.89
C GLU A 46 -26.28 -7.47 4.09
N ARG A 47 -26.44 -7.46 2.75
CA ARG A 47 -25.80 -8.45 1.89
C ARG A 47 -24.27 -8.29 1.89
N ASN A 48 -23.78 -7.05 1.84
CA ASN A 48 -22.36 -6.76 1.88
C ASN A 48 -21.77 -7.08 3.26
N VAL A 49 -22.46 -6.71 4.34
CA VAL A 49 -22.07 -7.09 5.71
C VAL A 49 -22.03 -8.61 5.89
N LYS A 50 -23.00 -9.33 5.32
CA LYS A 50 -23.01 -10.80 5.38
C LYS A 50 -21.86 -11.43 4.60
N LEU A 51 -21.46 -10.85 3.46
CA LEU A 51 -20.27 -11.28 2.73
C LEU A 51 -19.02 -11.07 3.58
N LEU A 52 -18.87 -9.89 4.20
CA LEU A 52 -17.76 -9.59 5.09
C LEU A 52 -17.68 -10.58 6.26
N GLU A 53 -18.81 -10.82 6.94
CA GLU A 53 -18.90 -11.82 8.02
C GLU A 53 -18.42 -13.21 7.56
N ASN A 54 -18.86 -13.64 6.38
CA ASN A 54 -18.48 -14.96 5.86
C ASN A 54 -16.98 -15.04 5.54
N LEU A 55 -16.39 -13.96 4.99
CA LEU A 55 -14.95 -13.88 4.72
C LEU A 55 -14.14 -13.87 6.01
N VAL A 56 -14.55 -13.09 7.02
CA VAL A 56 -13.86 -12.98 8.32
C VAL A 56 -13.86 -14.30 9.08
N LYS A 57 -14.94 -15.10 8.97
CA LYS A 57 -15.03 -16.43 9.60
C LYS A 57 -14.08 -17.47 9.01
N VAL A 58 -13.49 -17.22 7.85
CA VAL A 58 -12.42 -18.04 7.28
C VAL A 58 -11.09 -17.47 7.76
N ASN A 59 -10.34 -18.26 8.55
CA ASN A 59 -8.96 -17.90 8.84
C ASN A 59 -8.14 -17.94 7.54
N SER A 60 -7.52 -16.82 7.19
CA SER A 60 -6.64 -16.69 6.02
C SER A 60 -5.30 -16.04 6.40
N GLY A 61 -4.72 -16.42 7.55
CA GLY A 61 -3.32 -16.09 7.82
C GLY A 61 -2.44 -16.46 6.62
N THR A 62 -1.42 -15.66 6.32
CA THR A 62 -0.63 -15.82 5.08
C THR A 62 -0.09 -17.23 4.89
N MET A 63 0.26 -17.92 5.98
CA MET A 63 0.78 -19.29 5.94
C MET A 63 -0.33 -20.36 5.98
N ASN A 64 -1.59 -19.97 6.18
CA ASN A 64 -2.75 -20.84 6.03
C ASN A 64 -3.20 -20.92 4.57
N PHE A 65 -2.45 -21.59 3.72
CA PHE A 65 -2.68 -21.66 2.27
C PHE A 65 -4.11 -22.11 1.91
N GLN A 66 -4.68 -23.05 2.68
CA GLN A 66 -6.05 -23.51 2.44
C GLN A 66 -7.09 -22.41 2.72
N GLY A 67 -6.88 -21.63 3.76
CA GLY A 67 -7.74 -20.50 4.10
C GLY A 67 -7.67 -19.38 3.07
N VAL A 68 -6.46 -18.99 2.65
CA VAL A 68 -6.25 -18.00 1.60
C VAL A 68 -6.94 -18.43 0.30
N GLU A 69 -6.76 -19.70 -0.11
CA GLU A 69 -7.44 -20.24 -1.30
C GLU A 69 -8.96 -20.28 -1.15
N GLN A 70 -9.47 -20.57 0.05
CA GLN A 70 -10.91 -20.55 0.32
C GLN A 70 -11.51 -19.16 0.19
N VAL A 71 -10.84 -18.12 0.74
CA VAL A 71 -11.22 -16.71 0.54
C VAL A 71 -11.20 -16.38 -0.95
N GLY A 72 -10.16 -16.80 -1.68
CA GLY A 72 -10.09 -16.64 -3.13
C GLY A 72 -11.26 -17.28 -3.87
N ARG A 73 -11.69 -18.49 -3.49
CA ARG A 73 -12.89 -19.14 -4.08
C ARG A 73 -14.18 -18.36 -3.78
N MET A 74 -14.31 -17.80 -2.58
CA MET A 74 -15.47 -16.96 -2.24
C MET A 74 -15.50 -15.68 -3.07
N MET A 75 -14.35 -15.01 -3.26
CA MET A 75 -14.27 -13.83 -4.12
C MET A 75 -14.52 -14.14 -5.58
N ARG A 76 -14.07 -15.29 -6.09
CA ARG A 76 -14.42 -15.80 -7.43
C ARG A 76 -15.94 -15.89 -7.61
N ALA A 77 -16.64 -16.47 -6.63
CA ALA A 77 -18.10 -16.65 -6.68
C ALA A 77 -18.88 -15.32 -6.74
N GLU A 78 -18.27 -14.21 -6.26
CA GLU A 78 -18.85 -12.88 -6.35
C GLU A 78 -18.50 -12.16 -7.67
N LEU A 79 -17.33 -12.42 -8.24
CA LEU A 79 -16.85 -11.70 -9.43
C LEU A 79 -17.31 -12.35 -10.75
N GLU A 80 -17.38 -13.67 -10.86
CA GLU A 80 -17.83 -14.35 -12.07
C GLU A 80 -19.26 -13.95 -12.51
N PRO A 81 -20.28 -13.84 -11.61
CA PRO A 81 -21.61 -13.37 -12.01
C PRO A 81 -21.64 -11.91 -12.49
N LEU A 82 -20.62 -11.12 -12.21
CA LEU A 82 -20.45 -9.74 -12.70
C LEU A 82 -19.81 -9.67 -14.09
N GLY A 83 -19.50 -10.83 -14.69
CA GLY A 83 -18.91 -10.92 -16.03
C GLY A 83 -17.38 -10.93 -16.05
N PHE A 84 -16.72 -11.11 -14.90
CA PHE A 84 -15.28 -11.25 -14.84
C PHE A 84 -14.82 -12.65 -15.25
N SER A 85 -13.75 -12.72 -16.04
CA SER A 85 -12.97 -13.95 -16.22
C SER A 85 -11.97 -14.08 -15.07
N VAL A 86 -12.14 -15.09 -14.24
CA VAL A 86 -11.39 -15.25 -12.97
C VAL A 86 -10.43 -16.42 -13.06
N ARG A 87 -9.16 -16.19 -12.73
CA ARG A 87 -8.13 -17.22 -12.62
C ARG A 87 -7.43 -17.19 -11.26
N TRP A 88 -7.04 -18.37 -10.78
CA TRP A 88 -6.13 -18.52 -9.65
C TRP A 88 -4.71 -18.71 -10.16
N VAL A 89 -3.76 -18.01 -9.58
CA VAL A 89 -2.34 -18.13 -9.90
C VAL A 89 -1.62 -18.67 -8.68
N SER A 90 -1.14 -19.92 -8.77
CA SER A 90 -0.39 -20.52 -7.68
C SER A 90 0.93 -19.79 -7.42
N MET A 91 1.21 -19.54 -6.16
CA MET A 91 2.47 -18.98 -5.66
C MET A 91 3.33 -20.00 -4.91
N GLU A 92 3.12 -21.28 -5.15
CA GLU A 92 3.92 -22.37 -4.57
C GLU A 92 5.44 -22.16 -4.77
N ARG A 93 5.85 -21.66 -5.94
CA ARG A 93 7.25 -21.33 -6.24
C ARG A 93 7.82 -20.18 -5.41
N ALA A 94 6.98 -19.38 -4.80
CA ALA A 94 7.33 -18.33 -3.86
C ALA A 94 7.02 -18.72 -2.40
N GLY A 95 6.63 -19.98 -2.16
CA GLY A 95 6.28 -20.48 -0.84
C GLY A 95 4.99 -19.89 -0.27
N ARG A 96 4.01 -19.60 -1.13
CA ARG A 96 2.71 -19.01 -0.77
C ARG A 96 1.55 -19.70 -1.48
N ALA A 97 0.30 -19.42 -1.02
CA ALA A 97 -0.88 -20.04 -1.59
C ALA A 97 -1.12 -19.65 -3.05
N GLY A 98 -1.35 -18.38 -3.31
CA GLY A 98 -1.62 -17.89 -4.65
C GLY A 98 -2.43 -16.59 -4.66
N HIS A 99 -2.69 -16.08 -5.86
CA HIS A 99 -3.40 -14.84 -6.13
C HIS A 99 -4.67 -15.08 -6.93
N LEU A 100 -5.69 -14.28 -6.71
CA LEU A 100 -6.87 -14.23 -7.56
C LEU A 100 -6.74 -13.06 -8.52
N ILE A 101 -6.85 -13.33 -9.81
CA ILE A 101 -6.87 -12.31 -10.85
C ILE A 101 -8.18 -12.42 -11.62
N ALA A 102 -8.91 -11.30 -11.72
CA ALA A 102 -10.18 -11.23 -12.40
C ALA A 102 -10.17 -10.08 -13.41
N GLU A 103 -10.57 -10.36 -14.65
CA GLU A 103 -10.58 -9.38 -15.74
C GLU A 103 -11.98 -9.19 -16.30
N HIS A 104 -12.42 -7.95 -16.41
CA HIS A 104 -13.62 -7.53 -17.10
C HIS A 104 -13.23 -6.65 -18.29
N LYS A 105 -13.68 -7.05 -19.48
CA LYS A 105 -13.46 -6.28 -20.71
C LYS A 105 -14.66 -5.40 -20.98
N GLY A 106 -14.43 -4.09 -20.96
CA GLY A 106 -15.41 -3.10 -21.36
C GLY A 106 -15.35 -2.78 -22.86
N ASN A 107 -15.60 -1.52 -23.21
CA ASN A 107 -15.62 -1.06 -24.59
C ASN A 107 -14.24 -0.59 -25.11
N GLY A 108 -13.21 -0.62 -24.31
CA GLY A 108 -11.83 -0.23 -24.65
C GLY A 108 -11.58 1.27 -24.86
N ARG A 109 -12.57 2.12 -24.61
CA ARG A 109 -12.48 3.57 -24.85
C ARG A 109 -12.02 4.35 -23.63
N GLY A 110 -12.46 3.93 -22.44
CA GLY A 110 -12.12 4.55 -21.19
C GLY A 110 -10.83 4.00 -20.57
N LYS A 111 -10.39 4.63 -19.46
CA LYS A 111 -9.22 4.17 -18.72
C LYS A 111 -9.40 2.74 -18.24
N ARG A 112 -8.35 1.93 -18.38
CA ARG A 112 -8.28 0.61 -17.75
C ARG A 112 -7.84 0.79 -16.30
N MET A 113 -8.57 0.19 -15.39
CA MET A 113 -8.39 0.33 -13.95
C MET A 113 -7.87 -0.98 -13.36
N LEU A 114 -6.79 -0.90 -12.58
CA LEU A 114 -6.33 -1.97 -11.70
C LEU A 114 -6.93 -1.74 -10.31
N LEU A 115 -7.67 -2.72 -9.79
CA LEU A 115 -8.16 -2.73 -8.42
C LEU A 115 -7.31 -3.71 -7.62
N ILE A 116 -6.78 -3.26 -6.49
CA ILE A 116 -5.85 -4.03 -5.65
C ILE A 116 -6.48 -4.24 -4.29
N GLY A 117 -6.28 -5.43 -3.73
CA GLY A 117 -6.58 -5.84 -2.38
C GLY A 117 -5.86 -7.16 -2.09
N HIS A 118 -6.04 -7.73 -0.91
CA HIS A 118 -5.41 -9.00 -0.57
C HIS A 118 -6.32 -9.97 0.19
N LEU A 119 -6.02 -11.27 0.07
CA LEU A 119 -6.80 -12.38 0.58
C LEU A 119 -6.35 -12.81 1.98
N ASP A 120 -5.09 -12.56 2.28
CA ASP A 120 -4.45 -12.98 3.52
C ASP A 120 -4.64 -11.98 4.67
N THR A 121 -4.20 -12.35 5.85
CA THR A 121 -4.18 -11.54 7.06
C THR A 121 -2.96 -11.91 7.90
N VAL A 122 -2.55 -11.05 8.84
CA VAL A 122 -1.50 -11.36 9.82
C VAL A 122 -1.93 -12.43 10.86
N PHE A 123 -3.21 -12.80 10.91
CA PHE A 123 -3.73 -13.68 11.97
C PHE A 123 -3.69 -15.15 11.53
N GLU A 124 -2.61 -15.84 11.91
CA GLU A 124 -2.43 -17.27 11.65
C GLU A 124 -3.44 -18.15 12.44
N PRO A 125 -3.60 -19.46 12.11
CA PRO A 125 -4.56 -20.33 12.77
C PRO A 125 -4.39 -20.47 14.28
N ASP A 126 -3.18 -20.28 14.80
CA ASP A 126 -2.86 -20.33 16.23
C ASP A 126 -3.11 -18.99 16.96
N SER A 127 -3.45 -17.94 16.24
CA SER A 127 -3.84 -16.66 16.83
C SER A 127 -5.07 -16.83 17.71
N PRO A 128 -5.10 -16.30 18.94
CA PRO A 128 -6.29 -16.32 19.79
C PRO A 128 -7.41 -15.40 19.29
N PHE A 129 -7.12 -14.49 18.38
CA PHE A 129 -8.06 -13.56 17.75
C PHE A 129 -8.66 -14.20 16.51
N GLN A 130 -9.86 -14.75 16.65
CA GLN A 130 -10.59 -15.46 15.60
C GLN A 130 -12.08 -15.12 15.65
N GLY A 131 -12.77 -15.40 14.55
CA GLY A 131 -14.23 -15.29 14.45
C GLY A 131 -14.70 -13.87 14.13
N TRP A 132 -16.00 -13.65 14.32
CA TRP A 132 -16.71 -12.43 13.97
C TRP A 132 -17.58 -11.98 15.13
N LYS A 133 -17.54 -10.69 15.44
CA LYS A 133 -18.52 -10.02 16.31
C LYS A 133 -19.05 -8.79 15.61
N ARG A 134 -20.30 -8.43 15.90
CA ARG A 134 -20.92 -7.19 15.42
C ARG A 134 -21.69 -6.54 16.57
N ASP A 135 -21.43 -5.25 16.76
CA ASP A 135 -22.18 -4.37 17.66
C ASP A 135 -22.65 -3.13 16.87
N GLY A 136 -23.93 -3.14 16.49
CA GLY A 136 -24.50 -2.10 15.63
C GLY A 136 -23.76 -1.99 14.28
N GLU A 137 -23.10 -0.87 14.08
CA GLU A 137 -22.34 -0.55 12.86
C GLU A 137 -20.83 -0.80 13.00
N VAL A 138 -20.41 -1.47 14.06
CA VAL A 138 -19.01 -1.87 14.26
C VAL A 138 -18.90 -3.38 14.16
N ALA A 139 -18.00 -3.86 13.33
CA ALA A 139 -17.61 -5.26 13.25
C ALA A 139 -16.22 -5.48 13.81
N GLU A 140 -15.98 -6.62 14.46
CA GLU A 140 -14.69 -7.06 14.99
C GLU A 140 -14.34 -8.43 14.43
N GLY A 141 -13.11 -8.61 14.00
CA GLY A 141 -12.61 -9.90 13.56
C GLY A 141 -11.34 -9.80 12.71
N PRO A 142 -10.61 -10.92 12.51
CA PRO A 142 -9.33 -10.94 11.81
C PRO A 142 -9.49 -10.55 10.33
N GLY A 143 -8.79 -9.50 9.93
CA GLY A 143 -8.82 -8.98 8.57
C GLY A 143 -10.12 -8.23 8.23
N VAL A 144 -10.93 -7.84 9.23
CA VAL A 144 -12.20 -7.17 8.96
C VAL A 144 -12.01 -5.81 8.29
N GLY A 145 -10.92 -5.12 8.60
CA GLY A 145 -10.46 -3.87 7.98
C GLY A 145 -9.37 -4.09 6.95
N ASP A 146 -8.49 -5.06 7.21
CA ASP A 146 -7.24 -5.31 6.50
C ASP A 146 -7.16 -6.78 6.01
N ASP A 147 -7.59 -7.13 4.77
CA ASP A 147 -8.25 -6.27 3.75
C ASP A 147 -9.60 -6.85 3.30
N LYS A 148 -10.24 -7.73 4.11
CA LYS A 148 -11.53 -8.35 3.73
C LYS A 148 -12.63 -7.30 3.53
N GLY A 149 -12.60 -6.21 4.31
CA GLY A 149 -13.48 -5.08 4.13
C GLY A 149 -13.30 -4.37 2.79
N GLY A 150 -12.08 -4.16 2.35
CA GLY A 150 -11.74 -3.59 1.06
C GLY A 150 -12.18 -4.47 -0.10
N MET A 151 -11.98 -5.80 0.01
CA MET A 151 -12.49 -6.74 -0.99
C MET A 151 -14.02 -6.67 -1.12
N VAL A 152 -14.75 -6.50 -0.02
CA VAL A 152 -16.22 -6.33 -0.06
C VAL A 152 -16.61 -4.99 -0.68
N VAL A 153 -15.86 -3.92 -0.43
CA VAL A 153 -16.07 -2.63 -1.11
C VAL A 153 -15.92 -2.78 -2.63
N ILE A 154 -14.91 -3.51 -3.12
CA ILE A 154 -14.76 -3.83 -4.55
C ILE A 154 -16.03 -4.47 -5.10
N VAL A 155 -16.50 -5.56 -4.46
CA VAL A 155 -17.69 -6.29 -4.91
C VAL A 155 -18.94 -5.42 -4.89
N ALA A 156 -19.16 -4.66 -3.81
CA ALA A 156 -20.32 -3.78 -3.67
C ALA A 156 -20.33 -2.68 -4.73
N ALA A 157 -19.17 -2.06 -5.03
CA ALA A 157 -19.03 -1.06 -6.07
C ALA A 157 -19.30 -1.65 -7.47
N LEU A 158 -18.77 -2.82 -7.79
CA LEU A 158 -18.98 -3.49 -9.07
C LEU A 158 -20.45 -3.92 -9.26
N ARG A 159 -21.12 -4.41 -8.22
CA ARG A 159 -22.56 -4.72 -8.24
C ARG A 159 -23.40 -3.46 -8.51
N ALA A 160 -23.05 -2.35 -7.88
CA ALA A 160 -23.72 -1.08 -8.09
C ALA A 160 -23.54 -0.56 -9.53
N MET A 161 -22.32 -0.69 -10.10
CA MET A 161 -22.06 -0.38 -11.50
C MET A 161 -22.82 -1.31 -12.46
N GLN A 162 -22.93 -2.60 -12.16
CA GLN A 162 -23.72 -3.55 -12.95
C GLN A 162 -25.21 -3.17 -12.94
N ALA A 163 -25.78 -2.91 -11.75
CA ALA A 163 -27.18 -2.48 -11.61
C ALA A 163 -27.47 -1.18 -12.36
N ALA A 164 -26.52 -0.26 -12.43
CA ALA A 164 -26.63 1.00 -13.17
C ALA A 164 -26.33 0.85 -14.68
N GLY A 165 -25.87 -0.31 -15.14
CA GLY A 165 -25.50 -0.58 -16.53
C GLY A 165 -24.20 0.08 -16.97
N THR A 166 -23.36 0.54 -16.05
CA THR A 166 -22.06 1.21 -16.36
C THR A 166 -20.89 0.24 -16.37
N LEU A 167 -20.99 -0.92 -15.68
CA LEU A 167 -19.93 -1.91 -15.63
C LEU A 167 -19.55 -2.44 -17.02
N LYS A 168 -20.53 -2.67 -17.89
CA LYS A 168 -20.34 -3.19 -19.24
C LYS A 168 -19.36 -2.40 -20.11
N ASP A 169 -19.15 -1.11 -19.79
CA ASP A 169 -18.26 -0.22 -20.54
C ASP A 169 -16.87 -0.08 -19.90
N ALA A 170 -16.68 -0.59 -18.67
CA ALA A 170 -15.48 -0.41 -17.89
C ALA A 170 -14.46 -1.55 -18.12
N ASP A 171 -13.22 -1.20 -18.47
CA ASP A 171 -12.09 -2.13 -18.49
C ASP A 171 -11.47 -2.20 -17.10
N ILE A 172 -11.58 -3.35 -16.44
CA ILE A 172 -11.14 -3.54 -15.05
C ILE A 172 -10.33 -4.83 -14.93
N VAL A 173 -9.22 -4.76 -14.21
CA VAL A 173 -8.53 -5.93 -13.67
C VAL A 173 -8.50 -5.83 -12.15
N VAL A 174 -8.94 -6.87 -11.47
CA VAL A 174 -8.83 -7.02 -10.02
C VAL A 174 -7.70 -7.98 -9.73
N VAL A 175 -6.77 -7.60 -8.88
CA VAL A 175 -5.70 -8.46 -8.36
C VAL A 175 -5.84 -8.50 -6.84
N LEU A 176 -6.13 -9.70 -6.32
CA LEU A 176 -6.15 -9.97 -4.89
C LEU A 176 -4.98 -10.89 -4.58
N THR A 177 -3.95 -10.36 -3.97
CA THR A 177 -2.77 -11.14 -3.58
C THR A 177 -3.07 -11.99 -2.34
N GLY A 178 -2.41 -13.09 -2.17
CA GLY A 178 -2.60 -13.97 -1.02
C GLY A 178 -1.37 -14.03 -0.13
N ASP A 179 -0.55 -12.97 -0.17
CA ASP A 179 0.70 -12.86 0.56
C ASP A 179 1.15 -11.39 0.76
N GLU A 180 0.19 -10.46 0.88
CA GLU A 180 0.53 -9.06 1.14
C GLU A 180 1.23 -8.92 2.48
N GLU A 181 0.71 -9.56 3.50
CA GLU A 181 1.17 -9.46 4.89
C GLU A 181 2.54 -10.13 5.14
N SER A 182 2.89 -11.07 4.27
CA SER A 182 4.19 -11.75 4.29
C SER A 182 4.55 -12.22 2.89
N ALA A 183 5.16 -11.33 2.12
CA ALA A 183 5.44 -11.56 0.71
C ALA A 183 6.26 -12.84 0.48
N GLY A 184 5.85 -13.62 -0.51
CA GLY A 184 6.60 -14.79 -0.97
C GLY A 184 7.87 -14.40 -1.71
N THR A 185 8.89 -15.23 -1.65
CA THR A 185 10.18 -14.98 -2.30
C THR A 185 10.48 -16.01 -3.40
N PRO A 186 11.04 -15.57 -4.54
CA PRO A 186 11.48 -14.19 -4.84
C PRO A 186 10.30 -13.29 -5.24
N LEU A 187 10.38 -11.99 -4.95
CA LEU A 187 9.34 -10.98 -5.29
C LEU A 187 9.02 -10.93 -6.79
N SER A 188 9.98 -11.25 -7.66
CA SER A 188 9.74 -11.36 -9.11
C SER A 188 8.71 -12.43 -9.48
N VAL A 189 8.48 -13.41 -8.62
CA VAL A 189 7.42 -14.42 -8.76
C VAL A 189 6.14 -13.91 -8.08
N SER A 190 6.21 -13.55 -6.80
CA SER A 190 5.01 -13.19 -6.01
C SER A 190 4.36 -11.87 -6.45
N ARG A 191 5.09 -10.93 -7.04
CA ARG A 191 4.54 -9.65 -7.53
C ARG A 191 4.51 -9.53 -9.06
N GLY A 192 4.95 -10.58 -9.79
CA GLY A 192 5.04 -10.55 -11.24
C GLY A 192 3.72 -10.26 -11.95
N ASP A 193 2.64 -10.93 -11.54
CA ASP A 193 1.30 -10.73 -12.12
C ASP A 193 0.70 -9.36 -11.79
N LEU A 194 0.89 -8.87 -10.55
CA LEU A 194 0.47 -7.53 -10.14
C LEU A 194 1.17 -6.45 -10.97
N ILE A 195 2.50 -6.56 -11.12
CA ILE A 195 3.30 -5.65 -11.95
C ILE A 195 2.83 -5.69 -13.41
N ALA A 196 2.55 -6.88 -13.94
CA ALA A 196 2.05 -7.04 -15.31
C ALA A 196 0.66 -6.38 -15.48
N ALA A 197 -0.24 -6.55 -14.50
CA ALA A 197 -1.54 -5.90 -14.49
C ALA A 197 -1.40 -4.36 -14.41
N GLY A 198 -0.48 -3.84 -13.59
CA GLY A 198 -0.17 -2.42 -13.51
C GLY A 198 0.31 -1.86 -14.86
N LYS A 199 1.25 -2.54 -15.53
CA LYS A 199 1.74 -2.13 -16.85
C LYS A 199 0.66 -2.09 -17.95
N ALA A 200 -0.40 -2.87 -17.78
CA ALA A 200 -1.53 -2.91 -18.70
C ALA A 200 -2.64 -1.93 -18.34
N SER A 201 -2.53 -1.21 -17.22
CA SER A 201 -3.55 -0.32 -16.67
C SER A 201 -3.17 1.16 -16.76
N ASP A 202 -4.15 2.03 -16.73
CA ASP A 202 -3.97 3.49 -16.81
C ASP A 202 -4.05 4.16 -15.43
N VAL A 203 -4.65 3.48 -14.44
CA VAL A 203 -4.74 3.89 -13.03
C VAL A 203 -4.78 2.66 -12.12
N ALA A 204 -4.27 2.81 -10.89
CA ALA A 204 -4.35 1.81 -9.83
C ALA A 204 -5.17 2.32 -8.65
N LEU A 205 -6.11 1.53 -8.17
CA LEU A 205 -6.99 1.82 -7.04
C LEU A 205 -6.82 0.73 -6.00
N ASP A 206 -6.29 1.09 -4.84
CA ASP A 206 -5.96 0.17 -3.76
C ASP A 206 -7.02 0.25 -2.65
N PHE A 207 -7.60 -0.89 -2.36
CA PHE A 207 -8.73 -1.01 -1.42
C PHE A 207 -8.30 -1.32 0.01
N GLU A 208 -7.06 -1.13 0.35
CA GLU A 208 -6.56 -1.05 1.72
C GLU A 208 -7.39 -0.11 2.61
N GLY A 209 -7.36 -0.31 3.92
CA GLY A 209 -8.18 0.40 4.89
C GLY A 209 -8.14 1.92 4.76
N LEU A 210 -9.30 2.56 4.88
CA LEU A 210 -9.45 4.02 4.91
C LEU A 210 -8.87 4.58 6.20
N SER A 211 -7.97 5.55 6.10
CA SER A 211 -7.48 6.29 7.27
C SER A 211 -8.35 7.49 7.60
N ARG A 212 -8.44 7.80 8.89
CA ARG A 212 -9.04 9.01 9.43
C ARG A 212 -8.01 9.82 10.20
N ASP A 213 -8.15 11.14 10.19
CA ASP A 213 -7.33 12.01 11.04
C ASP A 213 -7.86 12.04 12.49
N ALA A 214 -7.15 12.74 13.38
CA ALA A 214 -7.53 12.85 14.78
C ALA A 214 -8.91 13.53 15.01
N ALA A 215 -9.45 14.23 14.01
CA ALA A 215 -10.78 14.81 14.02
C ALA A 215 -11.85 13.85 13.45
N GLY A 216 -11.48 12.62 13.08
CA GLY A 216 -12.38 11.63 12.48
C GLY A 216 -12.71 11.89 11.01
N ARG A 217 -11.98 12.79 10.32
CA ARG A 217 -12.20 13.07 8.90
C ARG A 217 -11.47 12.02 8.05
N ASP A 218 -12.15 11.51 7.05
CA ASP A 218 -11.54 10.64 6.05
C ASP A 218 -10.41 11.38 5.33
N ILE A 219 -9.26 10.72 5.15
CA ILE A 219 -8.08 11.28 4.46
C ILE A 219 -7.74 10.48 3.21
N GLY A 220 -7.30 11.20 2.16
CA GLY A 220 -6.89 10.60 0.90
C GLY A 220 -5.41 10.23 0.91
N ALA A 221 -5.10 8.94 0.72
CA ALA A 221 -3.73 8.48 0.66
C ALA A 221 -3.26 8.42 -0.79
N ILE A 222 -2.23 9.21 -1.11
CA ILE A 222 -1.62 9.34 -2.44
C ILE A 222 -0.15 8.92 -2.44
N ALA A 223 0.31 8.37 -1.33
CA ALA A 223 1.69 7.95 -1.14
C ALA A 223 1.79 6.85 -0.08
N ARG A 224 2.78 5.99 -0.20
CA ARG A 224 3.18 5.01 0.82
C ARG A 224 4.71 5.01 0.94
N ARG A 225 5.23 4.90 2.17
CA ARG A 225 6.68 4.74 2.36
C ARG A 225 7.09 3.30 2.10
N SER A 226 8.34 3.11 1.66
CA SER A 226 8.96 1.79 1.55
C SER A 226 9.00 1.06 2.90
N ALA A 227 9.22 -0.25 2.85
CA ALA A 227 9.55 -1.06 4.01
C ALA A 227 10.72 -1.98 3.64
N ASN A 228 11.92 -1.62 4.03
CA ASN A 228 13.14 -2.34 3.70
C ASN A 228 13.97 -2.58 4.96
N SER A 229 14.41 -3.82 5.17
CA SER A 229 15.29 -4.19 6.27
C SER A 229 16.76 -4.08 5.88
N TRP A 230 17.61 -3.91 6.88
CA TRP A 230 19.07 -3.95 6.74
C TRP A 230 19.71 -4.68 7.91
N THR A 231 20.84 -5.33 7.62
CA THR A 231 21.68 -6.00 8.64
C THR A 231 23.09 -5.45 8.57
N LEU A 232 23.58 -4.96 9.70
CA LEU A 232 24.95 -4.48 9.89
C LEU A 232 25.72 -5.45 10.77
N LYS A 233 26.84 -5.95 10.28
CA LYS A 233 27.75 -6.84 11.04
C LYS A 233 29.11 -6.19 11.15
N ALA A 234 29.63 -6.10 12.37
CA ALA A 234 30.99 -5.66 12.66
C ALA A 234 31.83 -6.80 13.24
N ARG A 235 33.10 -6.84 12.86
CA ARG A 235 34.07 -7.81 13.33
C ARG A 235 35.39 -7.13 13.75
N ALA A 236 36.06 -7.71 14.70
CA ALA A 236 37.39 -7.29 15.19
C ALA A 236 38.18 -8.44 15.80
N ALA A 237 39.43 -8.22 16.02
CA ALA A 237 40.23 -9.16 16.85
C ALA A 237 39.78 -9.08 18.31
N SER A 238 39.59 -10.23 18.98
CA SER A 238 39.37 -10.30 20.42
C SER A 238 40.67 -10.11 21.19
N GLY A 239 40.58 -9.61 22.39
CA GLY A 239 41.72 -9.38 23.26
C GLY A 239 41.34 -9.07 24.69
N HIS A 240 42.32 -8.82 25.56
CA HIS A 240 42.06 -8.34 26.91
C HIS A 240 41.67 -6.86 26.89
N SER A 241 40.67 -6.48 27.67
CA SER A 241 40.09 -5.12 27.68
C SER A 241 41.10 -4.01 28.05
N SER A 242 42.19 -4.34 28.76
CA SER A 242 43.23 -3.36 29.04
C SER A 242 43.94 -2.80 27.79
N GLY A 243 43.85 -3.52 26.67
CA GLY A 243 44.41 -3.08 25.38
C GLY A 243 43.37 -2.40 24.44
N VAL A 244 42.14 -2.11 24.90
CA VAL A 244 41.10 -1.53 24.06
C VAL A 244 41.52 -0.19 23.47
N CYS A 245 41.31 -0.04 22.16
CA CYS A 245 41.69 1.12 21.35
C CYS A 245 43.19 1.42 21.30
N MET A 246 44.05 0.50 21.70
CA MET A 246 45.49 0.57 21.48
C MET A 246 45.85 0.11 20.06
N GLU A 247 47.04 0.48 19.57
CA GLU A 247 47.50 0.23 18.19
C GLU A 247 47.47 -1.25 17.80
N GLY A 248 47.77 -2.16 18.73
CA GLY A 248 47.77 -3.60 18.48
C GLY A 248 46.40 -4.22 18.32
N PRO A 249 45.55 -4.25 19.37
CA PRO A 249 44.25 -4.94 19.37
C PRO A 249 43.10 -4.16 18.75
N GLY A 250 43.19 -2.82 18.66
CA GLY A 250 42.09 -1.98 18.17
C GLY A 250 40.92 -1.83 19.16
N CYS A 251 39.79 -1.26 18.72
CA CYS A 251 38.68 -0.88 19.58
C CYS A 251 37.62 -2.00 19.77
N GLY A 252 37.60 -2.99 18.89
CA GLY A 252 36.60 -4.07 18.94
C GLY A 252 35.31 -3.79 18.17
N ALA A 253 34.59 -4.84 17.89
CA ALA A 253 33.41 -4.81 17.02
C ALA A 253 32.25 -3.98 17.58
N VAL A 254 32.04 -3.96 18.90
CA VAL A 254 30.96 -3.20 19.52
C VAL A 254 31.16 -1.69 19.36
N TYR A 255 32.39 -1.19 19.53
CA TYR A 255 32.68 0.23 19.30
C TYR A 255 32.54 0.61 17.82
N GLU A 256 32.95 -0.27 16.89
CA GLU A 256 32.75 -0.04 15.46
C GLU A 256 31.27 0.03 15.12
N LEU A 257 30.47 -0.93 15.58
CA LEU A 257 29.02 -0.95 15.34
C LEU A 257 28.35 0.31 15.90
N THR A 258 28.65 0.68 17.15
CA THR A 258 28.05 1.86 17.78
C THR A 258 28.46 3.17 17.13
N ARG A 259 29.69 3.28 16.63
CA ARG A 259 30.12 4.43 15.81
C ARG A 259 29.27 4.55 14.55
N ILE A 260 29.08 3.46 13.79
CA ILE A 260 28.29 3.43 12.57
C ILE A 260 26.83 3.83 12.87
N LEU A 261 26.22 3.24 13.90
CA LEU A 261 24.84 3.55 14.30
C LEU A 261 24.68 5.00 14.75
N ASP A 262 25.65 5.57 15.48
CA ASP A 262 25.60 6.98 15.86
C ASP A 262 25.77 7.91 14.63
N GLU A 263 26.59 7.52 13.66
CA GLU A 263 26.67 8.26 12.40
C GLU A 263 25.40 8.15 11.58
N PHE A 264 24.74 6.99 11.53
CA PHE A 264 23.41 6.87 10.91
C PHE A 264 22.43 7.83 11.56
N ARG A 265 22.35 7.86 12.90
CA ARG A 265 21.48 8.76 13.66
C ARG A 265 21.73 10.25 13.38
N ARG A 266 22.99 10.63 13.14
CA ARG A 266 23.39 12.05 12.94
C ARG A 266 23.36 12.48 11.47
N GLU A 267 23.72 11.60 10.53
CA GLU A 267 23.98 11.97 9.14
C GLU A 267 22.83 11.60 8.19
N LEU A 268 21.96 10.66 8.55
CA LEU A 268 20.87 10.24 7.65
C LEU A 268 19.59 11.08 7.75
N PRO A 269 19.22 11.72 8.90
CA PRO A 269 17.91 12.34 9.04
C PRO A 269 17.59 13.31 7.90
N GLU A 270 16.47 13.08 7.23
CA GLU A 270 15.88 13.93 6.22
C GLU A 270 14.36 13.77 6.21
N PRO A 271 13.58 14.68 5.58
CA PRO A 271 12.12 14.57 5.53
C PRO A 271 11.65 13.23 4.96
N ASN A 272 10.63 12.64 5.57
CA ASN A 272 10.01 11.36 5.21
C ASN A 272 10.91 10.12 5.32
N LEU A 273 12.13 10.24 5.84
CA LEU A 273 13.00 9.11 6.13
C LEU A 273 12.78 8.62 7.56
N THR A 274 12.61 7.31 7.71
CA THR A 274 12.81 6.59 8.97
C THR A 274 14.00 5.65 8.81
N CYS A 275 14.94 5.69 9.75
CA CYS A 275 16.00 4.71 9.89
C CYS A 275 16.02 4.27 11.35
N ASN A 276 15.65 3.01 11.59
CA ASN A 276 15.49 2.46 12.93
C ASN A 276 16.47 1.31 13.15
N VAL A 277 16.83 1.08 14.42
CA VAL A 277 17.56 -0.09 14.90
C VAL A 277 16.63 -0.89 15.79
N GLY A 278 16.19 -2.06 15.32
CA GLY A 278 15.24 -2.92 16.04
C GLY A 278 15.91 -3.95 16.96
N LEU A 279 17.09 -4.45 16.55
CA LEU A 279 17.83 -5.47 17.30
C LEU A 279 19.32 -5.15 17.29
N LEU A 280 19.99 -5.36 18.43
CA LEU A 280 21.43 -5.17 18.59
C LEU A 280 22.00 -6.24 19.51
N LEU A 281 23.06 -6.92 19.05
CA LEU A 281 23.79 -7.94 19.78
C LEU A 281 25.30 -7.70 19.65
N GLY A 282 26.09 -8.05 20.68
CA GLY A 282 27.55 -7.96 20.57
C GLY A 282 28.29 -8.60 21.74
N GLY A 283 29.50 -9.10 21.47
CA GLY A 283 30.28 -9.79 22.45
C GLY A 283 31.53 -10.51 21.87
N ALA A 284 31.97 -11.57 22.54
CA ALA A 284 33.00 -12.48 22.01
C ALA A 284 32.44 -13.20 20.76
N SER A 285 31.15 -13.51 20.77
CA SER A 285 30.40 -13.96 19.61
C SER A 285 29.01 -13.31 19.59
N ALA A 286 28.43 -13.17 18.40
CA ALA A 286 27.04 -12.73 18.21
C ALA A 286 26.45 -13.47 17.00
N SER A 287 25.21 -13.94 17.12
CA SER A 287 24.44 -14.56 16.03
C SER A 287 22.98 -14.16 16.10
N ILE A 288 22.33 -14.09 14.94
CA ILE A 288 20.91 -13.81 14.79
C ILE A 288 20.21 -15.10 14.32
N ASN A 289 18.95 -15.33 14.75
CA ASN A 289 18.13 -16.43 14.28
C ASN A 289 17.64 -16.19 12.84
N ASP A 290 17.14 -17.24 12.18
CA ASP A 290 16.70 -17.17 10.77
C ASP A 290 15.56 -16.15 10.53
N GLY A 291 14.75 -15.85 11.53
CA GLY A 291 13.67 -14.85 11.44
C GLY A 291 14.10 -13.41 11.79
N GLU A 292 15.38 -13.18 12.08
CA GLU A 292 15.94 -11.87 12.51
C GLU A 292 15.20 -11.21 13.71
N THR A 293 14.40 -12.00 14.46
CA THR A 293 13.59 -11.54 15.60
C THR A 293 14.31 -11.65 16.93
N GLY A 294 15.49 -12.26 16.97
CA GLY A 294 16.27 -12.47 18.16
C GLY A 294 17.63 -13.10 17.84
N GLY A 295 18.38 -13.45 18.87
CA GLY A 295 19.69 -14.07 18.69
C GLY A 295 20.39 -14.34 20.00
N GLN A 296 21.68 -14.69 19.92
CA GLN A 296 22.53 -15.00 21.06
C GLN A 296 23.84 -14.22 21.00
N ALA A 297 24.32 -13.79 22.16
CA ALA A 297 25.65 -13.22 22.30
C ALA A 297 26.34 -13.81 23.53
N THR A 298 27.65 -13.99 23.44
CA THR A 298 28.49 -14.44 24.55
C THR A 298 29.59 -13.41 24.83
N GLY A 299 30.08 -13.38 26.02
CA GLY A 299 31.16 -12.46 26.38
C GLY A 299 31.39 -12.38 27.88
N LYS A 300 32.34 -11.54 28.25
CA LYS A 300 32.67 -11.18 29.64
C LYS A 300 33.18 -9.74 29.70
N SER A 301 33.15 -9.12 30.87
CA SER A 301 33.46 -7.71 31.04
C SER A 301 34.88 -7.28 30.66
N ASN A 302 35.84 -8.21 30.65
CA ASN A 302 37.27 -7.91 30.45
C ASN A 302 37.80 -8.37 29.09
N ILE A 303 36.96 -8.42 28.04
CA ILE A 303 37.38 -8.72 26.66
C ILE A 303 37.14 -7.56 25.72
N ILE A 304 37.89 -7.51 24.63
CA ILE A 304 37.57 -6.70 23.45
C ILE A 304 36.60 -7.55 22.61
N PRO A 305 35.38 -7.07 22.34
CA PRO A 305 34.36 -7.81 21.57
C PRO A 305 34.80 -8.10 20.14
N ALA A 306 34.65 -9.37 19.71
CA ALA A 306 35.00 -9.77 18.36
C ALA A 306 33.89 -9.62 17.34
N GLU A 307 32.65 -9.70 17.79
CA GLU A 307 31.46 -9.63 16.89
C GLU A 307 30.38 -8.69 17.45
N ALA A 308 29.75 -7.97 16.55
CA ALA A 308 28.54 -7.21 16.85
C ALA A 308 27.63 -7.18 15.62
N ILE A 309 26.31 -7.27 15.84
CA ILE A 309 25.29 -7.33 14.79
C ILE A 309 24.15 -6.38 15.17
N ALA A 310 23.68 -5.58 14.20
CA ALA A 310 22.44 -4.83 14.32
C ALA A 310 21.54 -5.13 13.13
N VAL A 311 20.22 -5.19 13.39
CA VAL A 311 19.17 -5.26 12.39
C VAL A 311 18.27 -4.06 12.55
N GLY A 312 17.83 -3.50 11.43
CA GLY A 312 16.94 -2.36 11.44
C GLY A 312 16.12 -2.24 10.16
N ASP A 313 15.30 -1.20 10.09
CA ASP A 313 14.54 -0.88 8.91
C ASP A 313 14.81 0.55 8.40
N ILE A 314 14.61 0.74 7.10
CA ILE A 314 14.55 2.05 6.47
C ILE A 314 13.21 2.20 5.75
N ARG A 315 12.61 3.39 5.87
CA ARG A 315 11.40 3.76 5.17
C ARG A 315 11.63 5.07 4.44
N THR A 316 11.45 5.04 3.13
CA THR A 316 11.68 6.15 2.21
C THR A 316 10.41 6.47 1.43
N LEU A 317 10.32 7.66 0.84
CA LEU A 317 9.14 8.10 0.09
C LEU A 317 9.34 8.00 -1.44
N SER A 318 10.58 7.83 -1.91
CA SER A 318 10.87 7.63 -3.32
C SER A 318 12.08 6.72 -3.53
N ASN A 319 12.16 6.11 -4.72
CA ASN A 319 13.31 5.28 -5.12
C ASN A 319 14.63 6.07 -5.13
N GLU A 320 14.59 7.35 -5.50
CA GLU A 320 15.77 8.25 -5.50
C GLU A 320 16.25 8.52 -4.06
N GLN A 321 15.30 8.72 -3.14
CA GLN A 321 15.61 8.84 -1.71
C GLN A 321 16.26 7.56 -1.18
N GLU A 322 15.66 6.42 -1.49
CA GLU A 322 16.18 5.13 -1.04
C GLU A 322 17.61 4.87 -1.56
N ALA A 323 17.84 5.05 -2.85
CA ALA A 323 19.16 4.87 -3.45
C ALA A 323 20.21 5.78 -2.79
N ARG A 324 19.86 7.05 -2.54
CA ARG A 324 20.74 8.03 -1.89
C ARG A 324 21.05 7.65 -0.43
N VAL A 325 20.02 7.22 0.32
CA VAL A 325 20.17 6.81 1.73
C VAL A 325 21.04 5.56 1.83
N ARG A 326 20.76 4.53 1.02
CA ARG A 326 21.59 3.30 0.97
C ARG A 326 23.06 3.62 0.64
N ALA A 327 23.30 4.49 -0.33
CA ALA A 327 24.66 4.90 -0.68
C ALA A 327 25.37 5.64 0.49
N ARG A 328 24.66 6.52 1.22
CA ARG A 328 25.19 7.17 2.42
C ARG A 328 25.49 6.19 3.53
N MET A 329 24.60 5.22 3.80
CA MET A 329 24.83 4.17 4.79
C MET A 329 26.09 3.37 4.44
N GLN A 330 26.23 2.94 3.18
CA GLN A 330 27.42 2.24 2.70
C GLN A 330 28.71 3.06 2.87
N ALA A 331 28.66 4.35 2.56
CA ALA A 331 29.80 5.25 2.73
C ALA A 331 30.21 5.44 4.21
N ILE A 332 29.24 5.44 5.12
CA ILE A 332 29.51 5.48 6.57
C ILE A 332 30.17 4.17 7.02
N VAL A 333 29.65 3.05 6.57
CA VAL A 333 30.17 1.71 6.92
C VAL A 333 31.57 1.50 6.36
N ALA A 334 31.91 2.04 5.21
CA ALA A 334 33.23 1.93 4.61
C ALA A 334 34.35 2.64 5.41
N ARG A 335 34.02 3.50 6.35
CA ARG A 335 34.96 4.16 7.27
C ARG A 335 35.11 3.30 8.53
N HIS A 336 36.24 2.68 8.75
CA HIS A 336 36.44 1.75 9.86
C HIS A 336 37.30 2.35 10.97
N LEU A 337 37.03 1.95 12.21
CA LEU A 337 38.00 2.09 13.29
C LEU A 337 39.20 1.17 13.03
N PRO A 338 40.40 1.48 13.58
CA PRO A 338 41.54 0.62 13.40
C PRO A 338 41.28 -0.82 13.84
N LYS A 339 41.66 -1.79 12.98
CA LYS A 339 41.54 -3.25 13.23
C LYS A 339 40.08 -3.73 13.35
N THR A 340 39.15 -3.04 12.72
CA THR A 340 37.77 -3.48 12.60
C THR A 340 37.36 -3.62 11.14
N GLU A 341 36.31 -4.42 10.90
CA GLU A 341 35.64 -4.57 9.62
C GLU A 341 34.13 -4.47 9.87
N ALA A 342 33.40 -3.94 8.90
CA ALA A 342 31.93 -3.95 8.93
C ALA A 342 31.34 -4.23 7.55
N THR A 343 30.21 -4.91 7.53
CA THR A 343 29.43 -5.18 6.32
C THR A 343 27.99 -4.79 6.54
N LEU A 344 27.39 -4.15 5.53
CA LEU A 344 25.99 -3.78 5.50
C LEU A 344 25.31 -4.49 4.34
N SER A 345 24.25 -5.22 4.63
CA SER A 345 23.34 -5.84 3.64
C SER A 345 21.95 -5.27 3.76
N PHE A 346 21.23 -5.23 2.64
CA PHE A 346 19.82 -4.87 2.57
C PHE A 346 19.03 -6.09 2.13
N ASP A 347 17.84 -6.26 2.70
CA ASP A 347 16.90 -7.26 2.22
C ASP A 347 16.34 -6.84 0.85
N GLU A 348 16.31 -7.76 -0.11
CA GLU A 348 15.75 -7.54 -1.44
C GLU A 348 14.25 -7.90 -1.51
N SER A 349 13.67 -8.42 -0.43
CA SER A 349 12.24 -8.75 -0.32
C SER A 349 11.38 -7.59 0.19
N GLY A 350 11.97 -6.41 0.38
CA GLY A 350 11.28 -5.22 0.87
C GLY A 350 10.30 -4.62 -0.14
N TYR A 351 9.37 -3.81 0.39
CA TYR A 351 8.37 -3.09 -0.41
C TYR A 351 8.90 -1.75 -0.88
N PRO A 352 8.78 -1.42 -2.19
CA PRO A 352 9.22 -0.13 -2.71
C PRO A 352 8.32 1.02 -2.21
N PRO A 353 8.75 2.29 -2.35
CA PRO A 353 7.91 3.44 -2.04
C PRO A 353 6.93 3.75 -3.16
N MET A 354 5.81 4.39 -2.82
CA MET A 354 4.89 5.06 -3.72
C MET A 354 4.95 6.56 -3.45
N ALA A 355 5.62 7.32 -4.32
CA ALA A 355 5.75 8.78 -4.19
C ALA A 355 4.43 9.51 -4.51
N PRO A 356 4.15 10.68 -3.90
CA PRO A 356 2.95 11.48 -4.18
C PRO A 356 3.10 12.26 -5.49
N THR A 357 2.82 11.62 -6.62
CA THR A 357 2.90 12.22 -7.96
C THR A 357 1.76 13.22 -8.20
N GLU A 358 1.90 14.09 -9.23
CA GLU A 358 0.81 14.96 -9.67
C GLU A 358 -0.40 14.16 -10.18
N GLY A 359 -0.17 12.99 -10.78
CA GLY A 359 -1.24 12.07 -11.19
C GLY A 359 -2.02 11.53 -10.00
N ASN A 360 -1.33 11.12 -8.92
CA ASN A 360 -1.96 10.67 -7.68
C ASN A 360 -2.81 11.79 -7.04
N LYS A 361 -2.27 13.02 -7.01
CA LYS A 361 -3.04 14.21 -6.55
C LYS A 361 -4.26 14.47 -7.41
N ALA A 362 -4.14 14.31 -8.73
CA ALA A 362 -5.26 14.45 -9.64
C ALA A 362 -6.33 13.38 -9.42
N LEU A 363 -5.97 12.13 -9.08
CA LEU A 363 -6.92 11.09 -8.70
C LEU A 363 -7.65 11.43 -7.40
N LEU A 364 -6.96 11.94 -6.38
CA LEU A 364 -7.60 12.41 -5.15
C LEU A 364 -8.56 13.58 -5.43
N ALA A 365 -8.19 14.51 -6.32
CA ALA A 365 -9.09 15.59 -6.72
C ALA A 365 -10.35 15.05 -7.42
N ARG A 366 -10.26 13.98 -8.22
CA ARG A 366 -11.40 13.28 -8.82
C ARG A 366 -12.28 12.63 -7.75
N LEU A 367 -11.68 11.94 -6.77
CA LEU A 367 -12.41 11.37 -5.64
C LEU A 367 -13.13 12.46 -4.83
N ASN A 368 -12.50 13.62 -4.62
CA ASN A 368 -13.14 14.76 -3.95
C ASN A 368 -14.30 15.36 -4.77
N ALA A 369 -14.20 15.35 -6.09
CA ALA A 369 -15.35 15.69 -6.92
C ALA A 369 -16.51 14.69 -6.79
N VAL A 370 -16.22 13.40 -6.60
CA VAL A 370 -17.22 12.38 -6.23
C VAL A 370 -17.78 12.67 -4.84
N ASN A 371 -16.96 13.02 -3.85
CA ASN A 371 -17.42 13.40 -2.51
C ASN A 371 -18.42 14.55 -2.57
N ARG A 372 -18.11 15.63 -3.31
CA ARG A 372 -19.06 16.73 -3.52
C ARG A 372 -20.39 16.28 -4.14
N THR A 373 -20.34 15.36 -5.11
CA THR A 373 -21.55 14.78 -5.73
C THR A 373 -22.39 13.96 -4.74
N LEU A 374 -21.73 13.33 -3.76
CA LEU A 374 -22.38 12.52 -2.72
C LEU A 374 -22.77 13.33 -1.48
N ASP A 375 -22.57 14.67 -1.48
CA ASP A 375 -22.76 15.55 -0.34
C ASP A 375 -21.89 15.14 0.88
N LEU A 376 -20.68 14.62 0.60
CA LEU A 376 -19.68 14.23 1.59
C LEU A 376 -18.56 15.27 1.70
N PRO A 377 -17.90 15.38 2.87
CA PRO A 377 -16.72 16.23 3.02
C PRO A 377 -15.59 15.83 2.05
N GLU A 378 -14.81 16.80 1.61
CA GLU A 378 -13.58 16.53 0.87
C GLU A 378 -12.53 15.90 1.79
N MET A 379 -11.78 14.94 1.24
CA MET A 379 -10.68 14.28 1.90
C MET A 379 -9.39 15.10 1.71
N PRO A 380 -8.76 15.59 2.77
CA PRO A 380 -7.43 16.18 2.67
C PRO A 380 -6.41 15.11 2.28
N GLN A 381 -5.28 15.54 1.73
CA GLN A 381 -4.15 14.65 1.51
C GLN A 381 -3.59 14.17 2.85
N GLY A 382 -3.41 12.86 2.99
CA GLY A 382 -2.79 12.23 4.15
C GLY A 382 -1.29 12.51 4.25
N ASP A 383 -0.76 12.50 5.47
CA ASP A 383 0.68 12.53 5.70
C ASP A 383 1.29 11.18 5.23
N PRO A 384 2.24 11.18 4.29
CA PRO A 384 2.93 9.95 3.88
C PRO A 384 3.58 9.19 5.04
N ALA A 385 3.99 9.89 6.09
CA ALA A 385 4.62 9.27 7.26
C ALA A 385 3.65 8.38 8.07
N SER A 386 2.34 8.59 7.94
CA SER A 386 1.31 7.81 8.64
C SER A 386 0.97 6.47 7.97
N ARG A 387 1.53 6.18 6.77
CA ARG A 387 1.24 4.97 6.01
C ARG A 387 2.47 4.08 5.84
N GLY A 388 2.29 2.78 6.05
CA GLY A 388 3.24 1.75 5.69
C GLY A 388 3.29 1.48 4.19
N ALA A 389 4.10 0.51 3.79
CA ALA A 389 4.13 -0.01 2.41
C ALA A 389 2.85 -0.80 2.10
N GLY A 390 2.69 -1.23 0.87
CA GLY A 390 1.60 -2.08 0.40
C GLY A 390 1.75 -2.43 -1.07
N ASP A 391 0.93 -3.32 -1.56
CA ASP A 391 1.02 -3.90 -2.89
C ASP A 391 0.98 -2.87 -4.04
N ILE A 392 0.25 -1.78 -3.90
CA ILE A 392 0.23 -0.71 -4.89
C ILE A 392 1.61 -0.10 -5.14
N SER A 393 2.52 -0.18 -4.17
CA SER A 393 3.88 0.33 -4.32
C SER A 393 4.66 -0.36 -5.44
N PHE A 394 4.35 -1.63 -5.76
CA PHE A 394 4.95 -2.36 -6.88
C PHE A 394 4.48 -1.85 -8.25
N VAL A 395 3.42 -1.07 -8.28
CA VAL A 395 2.87 -0.47 -9.51
C VAL A 395 2.86 1.06 -9.46
N ALA A 396 3.69 1.67 -8.63
CA ALA A 396 3.80 3.13 -8.45
C ALA A 396 4.27 3.90 -9.71
N PHE A 397 4.52 3.22 -10.81
CA PHE A 397 4.73 3.81 -12.13
C PHE A 397 3.40 4.14 -12.85
N VAL A 398 2.27 3.78 -12.26
CA VAL A 398 0.91 4.14 -12.69
C VAL A 398 0.32 5.09 -11.65
N ASP A 399 -0.48 6.06 -12.08
CA ASP A 399 -1.19 6.95 -11.15
C ASP A 399 -2.07 6.13 -10.20
N GLY A 400 -1.89 6.32 -8.90
CA GLY A 400 -2.50 5.49 -7.88
C GLY A 400 -3.22 6.25 -6.76
N LEU A 401 -4.21 5.60 -6.17
CA LEU A 401 -4.94 6.08 -4.99
C LEU A 401 -5.14 4.92 -4.01
N VAL A 402 -4.86 5.17 -2.73
CA VAL A 402 -4.89 4.16 -1.64
C VAL A 402 -5.98 4.51 -0.63
N GLY A 403 -6.42 3.51 0.12
CA GLY A 403 -7.36 3.70 1.22
C GLY A 403 -8.80 3.78 0.75
N LEU A 404 -9.16 2.99 -0.26
CA LEU A 404 -10.53 2.87 -0.76
C LEU A 404 -11.33 1.78 -0.05
N GLY A 405 -10.74 1.04 0.88
CA GLY A 405 -11.41 0.07 1.75
C GLY A 405 -12.15 0.70 2.93
N VAL A 406 -12.56 -0.12 3.89
CA VAL A 406 -13.33 0.33 5.05
C VAL A 406 -12.48 1.10 6.06
N ALA A 407 -13.09 1.99 6.83
CA ALA A 407 -12.44 2.58 8.00
C ALA A 407 -12.51 1.60 9.17
N GLY A 408 -11.44 1.55 9.97
CA GLY A 408 -11.36 0.69 11.15
C GLY A 408 -10.20 1.10 12.03
N GLU A 409 -10.04 0.37 13.12
CA GLU A 409 -8.95 0.54 14.07
C GLU A 409 -8.33 -0.82 14.40
N GLY A 410 -7.08 -0.81 14.87
CA GLY A 410 -6.42 -2.00 15.40
C GLY A 410 -5.94 -3.01 14.35
N SER A 411 -5.74 -2.61 13.07
CA SER A 411 -5.08 -3.49 12.09
C SER A 411 -3.79 -4.09 12.65
N HIS A 412 -3.53 -5.36 12.34
CA HIS A 412 -2.42 -6.17 12.85
C HIS A 412 -2.43 -6.44 14.36
N ALA A 413 -3.53 -6.14 15.08
CA ALA A 413 -3.66 -6.40 16.51
C ALA A 413 -4.97 -7.10 16.86
N PRO A 414 -5.02 -7.94 17.91
CA PRO A 414 -6.27 -8.46 18.43
C PRO A 414 -7.23 -7.31 18.78
N GLY A 415 -8.49 -7.43 18.33
CA GLY A 415 -9.49 -6.36 18.48
C GLY A 415 -9.61 -5.46 17.26
N GLU A 416 -9.07 -5.87 16.11
CA GLU A 416 -9.27 -5.20 14.83
C GLU A 416 -10.77 -5.02 14.52
N THR A 417 -11.14 -3.78 14.16
CA THR A 417 -12.53 -3.38 13.91
C THR A 417 -12.71 -2.74 12.54
N ALA A 418 -13.97 -2.76 12.05
CA ALA A 418 -14.40 -2.01 10.87
C ALA A 418 -15.69 -1.24 11.15
N ASP A 419 -15.76 0.00 10.65
CA ASP A 419 -16.96 0.83 10.61
C ASP A 419 -17.80 0.46 9.38
N LEU A 420 -18.88 -0.29 9.59
CA LEU A 420 -19.74 -0.80 8.51
C LEU A 420 -20.44 0.32 7.72
N LYS A 421 -20.64 1.51 8.30
CA LYS A 421 -21.11 2.67 7.54
C LYS A 421 -20.11 3.13 6.50
N SER A 422 -18.83 3.01 6.81
CA SER A 422 -17.77 3.36 5.87
C SER A 422 -17.75 2.43 4.65
N LEU A 423 -18.17 1.16 4.80
CA LEU A 423 -18.28 0.22 3.69
C LEU A 423 -19.20 0.76 2.58
N ASP A 424 -20.39 1.21 2.95
CA ASP A 424 -21.33 1.79 1.97
C ASP A 424 -20.80 3.08 1.34
N VAL A 425 -20.21 3.96 2.17
CA VAL A 425 -19.63 5.22 1.68
C VAL A 425 -18.52 4.95 0.67
N GLN A 426 -17.61 4.03 0.98
CA GLN A 426 -16.50 3.66 0.11
C GLN A 426 -16.98 2.96 -1.16
N ALA A 427 -17.98 2.08 -1.08
CA ALA A 427 -18.56 1.43 -2.24
C ALA A 427 -19.23 2.46 -3.18
N MET A 428 -19.93 3.46 -2.64
CA MET A 428 -20.49 4.57 -3.44
C MET A 428 -19.38 5.40 -4.10
N ARG A 429 -18.33 5.78 -3.33
CA ARG A 429 -17.17 6.50 -3.84
C ARG A 429 -16.50 5.75 -4.99
N ALA A 430 -16.20 4.46 -4.78
CA ALA A 430 -15.54 3.62 -5.76
C ALA A 430 -16.39 3.43 -7.03
N ALA A 431 -17.68 3.14 -6.90
CA ALA A 431 -18.58 2.95 -8.04
C ALA A 431 -18.67 4.21 -8.92
N LEU A 432 -18.84 5.40 -8.31
CA LEU A 432 -18.90 6.65 -9.05
C LEU A 432 -17.54 7.00 -9.67
N LEU A 433 -16.45 6.87 -8.92
CA LEU A 433 -15.09 7.13 -9.40
C LEU A 433 -14.75 6.24 -10.61
N MET A 434 -14.94 4.93 -10.51
CA MET A 434 -14.68 3.98 -11.59
C MET A 434 -15.57 4.25 -12.81
N THR A 435 -16.85 4.57 -12.61
CA THR A 435 -17.76 4.91 -13.70
C THR A 435 -17.31 6.18 -14.43
N ARG A 436 -16.79 7.17 -13.73
CA ARG A 436 -16.28 8.40 -14.35
C ARG A 436 -14.95 8.16 -15.06
N LEU A 437 -14.04 7.39 -14.46
CA LEU A 437 -12.76 6.99 -15.08
C LEU A 437 -12.97 6.17 -16.35
N SER A 438 -13.97 5.29 -16.40
CA SER A 438 -14.31 4.51 -17.60
C SER A 438 -14.81 5.37 -18.79
N LYS A 439 -15.12 6.64 -18.55
CA LYS A 439 -15.51 7.63 -19.57
C LYS A 439 -14.34 8.54 -19.98
N GLU A 440 -13.24 8.57 -19.21
CA GLU A 440 -12.03 9.33 -19.57
C GLU A 440 -11.25 8.57 -20.64
N PRO A 441 -10.78 9.25 -21.70
CA PRO A 441 -10.00 8.57 -22.75
C PRO A 441 -8.69 8.03 -22.17
N ARG A 442 -8.25 6.91 -22.75
CA ARG A 442 -6.92 6.38 -22.46
C ARG A 442 -5.83 7.36 -22.90
N PRO A 443 -4.74 7.48 -22.12
CA PRO A 443 -3.54 8.16 -22.63
C PRO A 443 -3.09 7.48 -23.94
N ARG A 444 -2.70 8.28 -24.93
CA ARG A 444 -2.17 7.78 -26.19
C ARG A 444 -0.70 7.37 -26.04
#